data_05b092d62aa98cb541c90979c2ad9f0f
#
_entry.id   05b092d62aa98cb541c90979c2ad9f0f
#
_cell.length_a   1.000
_cell.length_b   1.000
_cell.length_c   1.000
_cell.angle_alpha   90.00
_cell.angle_beta   90.00
_cell.angle_gamma   90.00
#
_symmetry.space_group_name_H-M   'P 1'
#
loop_
_entity.id
_entity.type
_entity.pdbx_description
1 polymer ?
#
loop_
_entity_poly.entity_id
_entity_poly.type
_entity_poly.pdbx_seq_one_letter_code
_entity_poly.pdbx_strand_id
1 'polypeptide(L)'
;MAGRFGCGGALSTNISEPDSRSEEKPGRWWRDPLWAFILFGILLFWLDARRTTDDLQIEVTSADIERLTAQWLAQTGREPSTVELDGLVDQFVEEEVYYREALTYKLETNDTIIRRRLVQKLTFLTEDVATSIDPTTEELRTFFEDHKDNYRQPQKYSFRHVYFSRDRREDASADANRELQRIKTSPSPASPQPEGDPFMLQSNFAERSAREIASTFGVGFAEALPNLPLDDWSAPVESAYGHHLVLLHSLSESYTPDYEAVASRVANDYATDQRKQANDKFKQALLDKYTVQRP
;
A
#
# COMPACT_ATOMS: atom_id res chain seq x y z
N MET A 1 -43.19 -95.18 34.79
CA MET A 1 -43.53 -96.14 33.75
C MET A 1 -42.35 -96.18 32.85
N ALA A 2 -41.49 -97.16 33.02
CA ALA A 2 -41.51 -98.42 32.23
C ALA A 2 -40.98 -98.07 30.79
N GLY A 3 -40.02 -98.63 30.31
CA GLY A 3 -39.23 -99.84 30.38
C GLY A 3 -38.22 -99.77 29.27
N ARG A 4 -37.05 -100.14 29.50
CA ARG A 4 -36.51 -101.53 29.41
C ARG A 4 -36.08 -101.98 28.04
N PHE A 5 -34.80 -102.41 27.97
CA PHE A 5 -34.14 -103.57 27.30
C PHE A 5 -33.70 -103.30 25.83
N GLY A 6 -32.58 -103.74 25.39
CA GLY A 6 -31.58 -104.60 25.90
C GLY A 6 -30.48 -104.88 24.89
N CYS A 7 -29.42 -105.30 25.38
CA CYS A 7 -28.46 -106.35 24.96
C CYS A 7 -28.14 -106.46 23.43
N GLY A 8 -26.95 -106.50 23.10
CA GLY A 8 -25.91 -107.46 23.28
C GLY A 8 -24.92 -107.45 22.12
N GLY A 9 -23.78 -107.94 22.40
CA GLY A 9 -22.88 -108.66 21.51
C GLY A 9 -21.61 -108.02 21.05
N ALA A 10 -20.72 -108.44 21.67
CA ALA A 10 -19.26 -108.69 21.66
C ALA A 10 -18.63 -108.91 20.26
N LEU A 11 -17.33 -108.68 20.34
CA LEU A 11 -16.18 -109.22 19.62
C LEU A 11 -15.49 -108.32 18.64
N SER A 12 -14.36 -107.78 19.12
CA SER A 12 -12.98 -108.29 18.86
C SER A 12 -12.46 -108.04 17.45
N THR A 13 -11.48 -107.28 17.34
CA THR A 13 -10.06 -107.49 16.98
C THR A 13 -9.44 -106.24 16.33
N ASN A 14 -8.52 -105.68 17.00
CA ASN A 14 -7.10 -105.65 16.69
C ASN A 14 -6.57 -104.83 15.49
N ILE A 15 -5.56 -104.05 15.75
CA ILE A 15 -4.34 -103.76 14.98
C ILE A 15 -4.30 -102.39 14.24
N SER A 16 -3.32 -101.64 14.70
CA SER A 16 -2.35 -100.80 14.03
C SER A 16 -2.56 -99.31 14.05
N GLU A 17 -1.82 -98.67 14.91
CA GLU A 17 -1.23 -97.37 14.66
C GLU A 17 -0.59 -97.27 13.28
N PRO A 18 -0.59 -96.07 12.66
CA PRO A 18 0.67 -95.34 12.73
C PRO A 18 0.50 -93.89 13.12
N ASP A 19 1.35 -93.51 14.03
CA ASP A 19 1.90 -92.25 14.31
C ASP A 19 2.06 -91.37 13.06
N SER A 20 1.23 -90.34 12.95
CA SER A 20 1.53 -89.21 12.07
C SER A 20 1.66 -87.96 12.91
N ARG A 21 2.85 -87.78 13.44
CA ARG A 21 3.33 -86.47 13.85
C ARG A 21 3.13 -85.54 12.64
N SER A 22 2.10 -84.73 12.66
CA SER A 22 2.04 -83.55 11.86
C SER A 22 3.14 -82.59 12.37
N GLU A 23 4.23 -82.49 11.65
CA GLU A 23 5.19 -81.39 11.76
C GLU A 23 4.42 -80.10 11.50
N GLU A 24 4.03 -79.38 12.57
CA GLU A 24 3.69 -78.00 12.50
C GLU A 24 4.91 -77.23 11.98
N LYS A 25 4.93 -76.96 10.69
CA LYS A 25 5.86 -76.02 10.08
C LYS A 25 5.69 -74.69 10.83
N PRO A 26 6.79 -74.10 11.36
CA PRO A 26 6.70 -72.80 12.05
C PRO A 26 6.05 -71.84 11.11
N GLY A 27 4.89 -71.28 11.56
CA GLY A 27 4.01 -70.46 10.77
C GLY A 27 4.80 -69.28 10.19
N ARG A 28 4.58 -69.06 8.95
CA ARG A 28 5.09 -67.99 8.09
C ARG A 28 4.47 -66.62 8.46
N TRP A 29 4.33 -66.35 9.80
CA TRP A 29 3.71 -65.18 10.39
C TRP A 29 4.49 -63.90 10.06
N TRP A 30 5.76 -64.00 9.72
CA TRP A 30 6.59 -62.88 9.24
C TRP A 30 6.29 -62.45 7.81
N ARG A 31 5.44 -63.16 7.05
CA ARG A 31 4.98 -62.84 5.69
C ARG A 31 3.59 -62.27 5.68
N ASP A 32 3.00 -62.06 6.86
CA ASP A 32 1.69 -61.43 6.97
C ASP A 32 1.84 -59.94 6.61
N PRO A 33 1.06 -59.39 5.64
CA PRO A 33 1.10 -57.99 5.27
C PRO A 33 0.86 -57.06 6.45
N LEU A 34 0.30 -57.56 7.55
CA LEU A 34 0.05 -56.86 8.78
C LEU A 34 1.37 -56.34 9.44
N TRP A 35 2.46 -57.10 9.37
CA TRP A 35 3.76 -56.68 9.87
C TRP A 35 4.37 -55.54 9.05
N ALA A 36 4.21 -55.59 7.73
CA ALA A 36 4.62 -54.49 6.84
C ALA A 36 3.86 -53.21 7.16
N PHE A 37 2.56 -53.31 7.45
CA PHE A 37 1.73 -52.18 7.83
C PHE A 37 2.12 -51.59 9.18
N ILE A 38 2.42 -52.48 10.19
CA ILE A 38 2.88 -52.01 11.50
C ILE A 38 4.25 -51.34 11.38
N LEU A 39 5.20 -51.89 10.64
CA LEU A 39 6.51 -51.27 10.43
C LEU A 39 6.43 -49.94 9.71
N PHE A 40 5.54 -49.84 8.71
CA PHE A 40 5.28 -48.59 8.00
C PHE A 40 4.64 -47.56 8.93
N GLY A 41 3.68 -47.99 9.77
CA GLY A 41 3.06 -47.12 10.80
C GLY A 41 4.07 -46.60 11.81
N ILE A 42 4.96 -47.49 12.31
CA ILE A 42 6.06 -47.11 13.23
C ILE A 42 7.05 -46.14 12.54
N LEU A 43 7.37 -46.37 11.27
CA LEU A 43 8.24 -45.48 10.49
C LEU A 43 7.60 -44.10 10.30
N LEU A 44 6.33 -44.04 9.96
CA LEU A 44 5.60 -42.79 9.84
C LEU A 44 5.51 -42.05 11.17
N PHE A 45 5.17 -42.75 12.25
CA PHE A 45 5.17 -42.22 13.62
C PHE A 45 6.56 -41.67 14.05
N TRP A 46 7.61 -42.39 13.73
CA TRP A 46 8.99 -41.97 14.04
C TRP A 46 9.41 -40.74 13.22
N LEU A 47 9.03 -40.67 11.95
CA LEU A 47 9.24 -39.50 11.10
C LEU A 47 8.46 -38.29 11.60
N ASP A 48 7.20 -38.49 12.04
CA ASP A 48 6.36 -37.43 12.61
C ASP A 48 6.89 -36.95 13.96
N ALA A 49 7.31 -37.88 14.85
CA ALA A 49 7.88 -37.55 16.13
C ALA A 49 9.22 -36.78 15.99
N ARG A 50 10.01 -37.03 14.96
CA ARG A 50 11.22 -36.22 14.69
C ARG A 50 10.90 -34.82 14.25
N ARG A 51 9.90 -34.66 13.36
CA ARG A 51 9.46 -33.32 12.92
C ARG A 51 8.93 -32.49 14.09
N THR A 52 8.14 -33.08 14.96
CA THR A 52 7.56 -32.40 16.12
C THR A 52 8.63 -31.95 17.13
N THR A 53 9.76 -32.68 17.22
CA THR A 53 10.88 -32.33 18.14
C THR A 53 11.69 -31.15 17.61
N ASP A 54 11.87 -31.04 16.28
CA ASP A 54 12.57 -29.90 15.67
C ASP A 54 11.75 -28.61 15.77
N ASP A 55 10.40 -28.71 15.73
CA ASP A 55 9.51 -27.55 15.85
C ASP A 55 9.51 -26.92 17.25
N LEU A 56 9.87 -27.66 18.31
CA LEU A 56 9.92 -27.14 19.67
C LEU A 56 11.30 -26.56 20.06
N GLN A 57 12.31 -26.71 19.21
CA GLN A 57 13.63 -26.12 19.46
C GLN A 57 13.71 -24.72 18.87
N ILE A 58 14.08 -23.73 19.67
CA ILE A 58 14.37 -22.37 19.22
C ILE A 58 15.89 -22.19 19.25
N GLU A 59 16.49 -22.00 18.10
CA GLU A 59 17.91 -21.72 17.96
C GLU A 59 18.08 -20.22 17.67
N VAL A 60 18.79 -19.53 18.58
CA VAL A 60 19.16 -18.12 18.37
C VAL A 60 20.47 -18.08 17.60
N THR A 61 20.42 -17.65 16.35
CA THR A 61 21.58 -17.62 15.48
C THR A 61 22.42 -16.35 15.67
N SER A 62 23.70 -16.38 15.22
CA SER A 62 24.52 -15.16 15.17
C SER A 62 23.89 -14.04 14.34
N ALA A 63 23.19 -14.38 13.27
CA ALA A 63 22.46 -13.42 12.44
C ALA A 63 21.30 -12.74 13.20
N ASP A 64 20.64 -13.46 14.11
CA ASP A 64 19.59 -12.87 14.97
C ASP A 64 20.20 -11.88 15.95
N ILE A 65 21.34 -12.22 16.57
CA ILE A 65 22.08 -11.34 17.48
C ILE A 65 22.54 -10.07 16.74
N GLU A 66 23.09 -10.19 15.54
CA GLU A 66 23.50 -9.04 14.73
C GLU A 66 22.30 -8.15 14.38
N ARG A 67 21.18 -8.74 14.00
CA ARG A 67 19.93 -8.03 13.68
C ARG A 67 19.39 -7.28 14.90
N LEU A 68 19.34 -7.91 16.07
CA LEU A 68 18.88 -7.29 17.32
C LEU A 68 19.80 -6.13 17.72
N THR A 69 21.11 -6.32 17.59
CA THR A 69 22.12 -5.29 17.87
C THR A 69 21.96 -4.09 16.91
N ALA A 70 21.78 -4.34 15.61
CA ALA A 70 21.58 -3.29 14.63
C ALA A 70 20.28 -2.50 14.86
N GLN A 71 19.19 -3.18 15.25
CA GLN A 71 17.93 -2.52 15.59
C GLN A 71 18.08 -1.65 16.85
N TRP A 72 18.76 -2.14 17.87
CA TRP A 72 19.04 -1.35 19.07
C TRP A 72 19.88 -0.11 18.77
N LEU A 73 20.96 -0.28 18.00
CA LEU A 73 21.83 0.82 17.58
C LEU A 73 21.04 1.90 16.80
N ALA A 74 20.16 1.48 15.90
CA ALA A 74 19.33 2.41 15.12
C ALA A 74 18.35 3.21 15.99
N GLN A 75 17.86 2.62 17.11
CA GLN A 75 16.91 3.28 18.01
C GLN A 75 17.59 4.15 19.06
N THR A 76 18.75 3.73 19.59
CA THR A 76 19.39 4.37 20.75
C THR A 76 20.65 5.17 20.40
N GLY A 77 21.21 4.95 19.18
CA GLY A 77 22.46 5.57 18.73
C GLY A 77 23.74 4.95 19.34
N ARG A 78 23.63 3.84 20.09
CA ARG A 78 24.76 3.13 20.69
C ARG A 78 24.56 1.61 20.66
N GLU A 79 25.64 0.88 20.79
CA GLU A 79 25.57 -0.58 20.94
C GLU A 79 24.95 -0.99 22.30
N PRO A 80 24.25 -2.14 22.35
CA PRO A 80 23.72 -2.66 23.61
C PRO A 80 24.86 -3.16 24.50
N SER A 81 24.70 -2.99 25.82
CA SER A 81 25.53 -3.70 26.80
C SER A 81 25.16 -5.19 26.81
N THR A 82 26.03 -6.02 27.43
CA THR A 82 25.75 -7.48 27.56
C THR A 82 24.40 -7.77 28.21
N VAL A 83 24.04 -7.05 29.25
CA VAL A 83 22.75 -7.21 29.97
C VAL A 83 21.56 -6.79 29.08
N GLU A 84 21.73 -5.71 28.29
CA GLU A 84 20.69 -5.27 27.36
C GLU A 84 20.54 -6.26 26.19
N LEU A 85 21.65 -6.80 25.69
CA LEU A 85 21.63 -7.81 24.65
C LEU A 85 20.97 -9.11 25.11
N ASP A 86 21.28 -9.57 26.34
CA ASP A 86 20.60 -10.73 26.93
C ASP A 86 19.10 -10.50 27.03
N GLY A 87 18.68 -9.31 27.49
CA GLY A 87 17.27 -8.95 27.53
C GLY A 87 16.59 -8.91 26.17
N LEU A 88 17.30 -8.45 25.11
CA LEU A 88 16.79 -8.48 23.72
C LEU A 88 16.64 -9.91 23.20
N VAL A 89 17.58 -10.78 23.53
CA VAL A 89 17.50 -12.21 23.19
C VAL A 89 16.34 -12.89 23.90
N ASP A 90 16.16 -12.64 25.19
CA ASP A 90 15.04 -13.19 25.95
C ASP A 90 13.69 -12.75 25.36
N GLN A 91 13.57 -11.47 25.01
CA GLN A 91 12.35 -10.94 24.36
C GLN A 91 12.13 -11.58 22.97
N PHE A 92 13.18 -11.75 22.20
CA PHE A 92 13.09 -12.43 20.90
C PHE A 92 12.62 -13.88 21.04
N VAL A 93 13.14 -14.62 22.02
CA VAL A 93 12.73 -16.00 22.29
C VAL A 93 11.26 -16.05 22.73
N GLU A 94 10.82 -15.13 23.60
CA GLU A 94 9.42 -15.04 24.01
C GLU A 94 8.50 -14.75 22.83
N GLU A 95 8.86 -13.81 21.96
CA GLU A 95 8.11 -13.49 20.74
C GLU A 95 8.02 -14.71 19.80
N GLU A 96 9.12 -15.44 19.62
CA GLU A 96 9.16 -16.63 18.77
C GLU A 96 8.26 -17.76 19.32
N VAL A 97 8.24 -17.97 20.64
CA VAL A 97 7.35 -18.94 21.30
C VAL A 97 5.89 -18.57 21.02
N TYR A 98 5.50 -17.31 21.28
CA TYR A 98 4.13 -16.86 21.01
C TYR A 98 3.73 -16.96 19.55
N TYR A 99 4.68 -16.66 18.65
CA TYR A 99 4.45 -16.75 17.22
C TYR A 99 4.18 -18.20 16.77
N ARG A 100 5.00 -19.17 17.23
CA ARG A 100 4.81 -20.60 16.90
C ARG A 100 3.50 -21.14 17.47
N GLU A 101 3.18 -20.79 18.71
CA GLU A 101 1.90 -21.16 19.32
C GLU A 101 0.70 -20.54 18.56
N ALA A 102 0.80 -19.27 18.16
CA ALA A 102 -0.23 -18.62 17.36
C ALA A 102 -0.50 -19.33 16.03
N LEU A 103 0.56 -19.80 15.34
CA LEU A 103 0.44 -20.61 14.13
C LEU A 103 -0.20 -21.97 14.41
N THR A 104 0.13 -22.61 15.54
CA THR A 104 -0.46 -23.89 15.96
C THR A 104 -1.96 -23.75 16.19
N TYR A 105 -2.41 -22.63 16.76
CA TYR A 105 -3.82 -22.28 16.92
C TYR A 105 -4.47 -21.72 15.64
N LYS A 106 -3.72 -21.59 14.53
CA LYS A 106 -4.17 -21.05 13.25
C LYS A 106 -4.81 -19.66 13.36
N LEU A 107 -4.26 -18.81 14.23
CA LEU A 107 -4.78 -17.46 14.47
C LEU A 107 -4.64 -16.55 13.25
N GLU A 108 -3.76 -16.89 12.30
CA GLU A 108 -3.62 -16.20 11.01
C GLU A 108 -4.77 -16.51 10.04
N THR A 109 -5.54 -17.58 10.30
CA THR A 109 -6.55 -18.05 9.37
C THR A 109 -7.79 -17.17 9.42
N ASN A 110 -8.19 -16.63 8.26
CA ASN A 110 -9.30 -15.68 8.11
C ASN A 110 -9.10 -14.33 8.82
N ASP A 111 -7.92 -14.03 9.35
CA ASP A 111 -7.61 -12.72 9.88
C ASP A 111 -7.31 -11.72 8.73
N THR A 112 -8.15 -10.68 8.64
CA THR A 112 -8.04 -9.66 7.59
C THR A 112 -6.83 -8.75 7.80
N ILE A 113 -6.36 -8.57 9.03
CA ILE A 113 -5.19 -7.73 9.37
C ILE A 113 -3.93 -8.45 8.92
N ILE A 114 -3.76 -9.71 9.31
CA ILE A 114 -2.62 -10.55 8.91
C ILE A 114 -2.59 -10.70 7.38
N ARG A 115 -3.74 -11.00 6.77
CA ARG A 115 -3.85 -11.10 5.30
C ARG A 115 -3.40 -9.81 4.61
N ARG A 116 -3.86 -8.65 5.08
CA ARG A 116 -3.47 -7.34 4.53
C ARG A 116 -1.97 -7.10 4.68
N ARG A 117 -1.41 -7.48 5.84
CA ARG A 117 0.03 -7.33 6.11
C ARG A 117 0.89 -8.20 5.19
N LEU A 118 0.47 -9.44 4.95
CA LEU A 118 1.16 -10.34 4.02
C LEU A 118 1.10 -9.81 2.57
N VAL A 119 -0.08 -9.34 2.14
CA VAL A 119 -0.23 -8.70 0.82
C VAL A 119 0.69 -7.48 0.70
N GLN A 120 0.74 -6.62 1.72
CA GLN A 120 1.61 -5.45 1.75
C GLN A 120 3.10 -5.85 1.67
N LYS A 121 3.54 -6.84 2.45
CA LYS A 121 4.93 -7.35 2.37
C LYS A 121 5.28 -7.86 0.98
N LEU A 122 4.36 -8.62 0.35
CA LEU A 122 4.58 -9.13 -1.00
C LEU A 122 4.70 -7.99 -2.02
N THR A 123 3.89 -6.94 -1.89
CA THR A 123 3.97 -5.76 -2.77
C THR A 123 5.32 -5.04 -2.63
N PHE A 124 5.82 -4.85 -1.40
CA PHE A 124 7.12 -4.20 -1.20
C PHE A 124 8.30 -4.98 -1.78
N LEU A 125 8.27 -6.31 -1.74
CA LEU A 125 9.33 -7.13 -2.35
C LEU A 125 9.48 -6.88 -3.86
N THR A 126 8.43 -6.46 -4.54
CA THR A 126 8.47 -6.15 -5.99
C THR A 126 8.99 -4.75 -6.27
N GLU A 127 8.78 -3.82 -5.35
CA GLU A 127 9.25 -2.44 -5.49
C GLU A 127 10.78 -2.32 -5.38
N ASP A 128 11.38 -3.09 -4.48
CA ASP A 128 12.85 -3.08 -4.29
C ASP A 128 13.61 -3.57 -5.52
N VAL A 129 13.06 -4.53 -6.26
CA VAL A 129 13.69 -5.07 -7.47
C VAL A 129 13.64 -4.07 -8.64
N ALA A 130 12.58 -3.27 -8.72
CA ALA A 130 12.38 -2.33 -9.84
C ALA A 130 13.27 -1.08 -9.77
N THR A 131 13.81 -0.74 -8.60
CA THR A 131 14.59 0.49 -8.37
C THR A 131 16.11 0.28 -8.36
N SER A 132 16.59 -0.91 -8.70
CA SER A 132 18.01 -1.28 -8.58
C SER A 132 18.91 -0.73 -9.70
N ILE A 133 18.37 -0.07 -10.72
CA ILE A 133 19.15 0.48 -11.83
C ILE A 133 18.86 1.97 -11.95
N ASP A 134 19.90 2.79 -11.79
CA ASP A 134 19.77 4.23 -12.01
C ASP A 134 19.50 4.51 -13.50
N PRO A 135 18.50 5.34 -13.82
CA PRO A 135 18.18 5.66 -15.20
C PRO A 135 19.28 6.51 -15.86
N THR A 136 19.50 6.30 -17.13
CA THR A 136 20.37 7.14 -17.92
C THR A 136 19.73 8.52 -18.20
N THR A 137 20.55 9.53 -18.44
CA THR A 137 20.05 10.87 -18.82
C THR A 137 19.18 10.84 -20.09
N GLU A 138 19.46 9.93 -21.01
CA GLU A 138 18.70 9.79 -22.26
C GLU A 138 17.29 9.22 -22.01
N GLU A 139 17.17 8.23 -21.14
CA GLU A 139 15.85 7.69 -20.71
C GLU A 139 15.02 8.75 -20.01
N LEU A 140 15.62 9.55 -19.15
CA LEU A 140 14.93 10.65 -18.46
C LEU A 140 14.48 11.75 -19.43
N ARG A 141 15.30 12.09 -20.44
CA ARG A 141 14.91 13.06 -21.48
C ARG A 141 13.77 12.52 -22.34
N THR A 142 13.83 11.26 -22.73
CA THR A 142 12.76 10.62 -23.50
C THR A 142 11.46 10.61 -22.69
N PHE A 143 11.53 10.23 -21.41
CA PHE A 143 10.37 10.27 -20.53
C PHE A 143 9.78 11.67 -20.38
N PHE A 144 10.63 12.70 -20.26
CA PHE A 144 10.19 14.09 -20.21
C PHE A 144 9.46 14.50 -21.49
N GLU A 145 10.01 14.16 -22.68
CA GLU A 145 9.38 14.49 -23.97
C GLU A 145 8.01 13.83 -24.12
N ASP A 146 7.89 12.55 -23.73
CA ASP A 146 6.63 11.80 -23.77
C ASP A 146 5.58 12.31 -22.79
N HIS A 147 6.01 13.01 -21.72
CA HIS A 147 5.14 13.49 -20.64
C HIS A 147 5.19 15.01 -20.46
N LYS A 148 5.56 15.76 -21.49
CA LYS A 148 5.74 17.23 -21.47
C LYS A 148 4.58 17.99 -20.82
N ASP A 149 3.36 17.55 -21.07
CA ASP A 149 2.16 18.19 -20.54
C ASP A 149 2.09 18.14 -19.01
N ASN A 150 2.69 17.14 -18.36
CA ASN A 150 2.74 17.02 -16.91
C ASN A 150 3.66 18.06 -16.25
N TYR A 151 4.57 18.64 -17.03
CA TYR A 151 5.56 19.64 -16.56
C TYR A 151 5.17 21.06 -16.94
N ARG A 152 4.10 21.21 -17.71
CA ARG A 152 3.62 22.51 -18.13
C ARG A 152 3.24 23.38 -16.93
N GLN A 153 3.83 24.55 -16.85
CA GLN A 153 3.48 25.57 -15.88
C GLN A 153 2.22 26.30 -16.35
N PRO A 154 1.19 26.38 -15.53
CA PRO A 154 -0.03 27.09 -15.90
C PRO A 154 0.21 28.59 -16.00
N GLN A 155 -0.62 29.26 -16.76
CA GLN A 155 -0.73 30.72 -16.77
C GLN A 155 -0.96 31.24 -15.36
N LYS A 156 -0.28 32.34 -14.98
CA LYS A 156 -0.39 32.97 -13.68
C LYS A 156 -0.73 34.42 -13.79
N TYR A 157 -1.42 34.90 -12.79
CA TYR A 157 -1.98 36.25 -12.71
C TYR A 157 -1.49 36.91 -11.45
N SER A 158 -1.08 38.20 -11.58
CA SER A 158 -0.86 39.08 -10.43
C SER A 158 -1.82 40.26 -10.56
N PHE A 159 -2.67 40.43 -9.57
CA PHE A 159 -3.70 41.45 -9.61
C PHE A 159 -3.99 42.02 -8.23
N ARG A 160 -4.52 43.21 -8.22
CA ARG A 160 -5.17 43.85 -7.09
C ARG A 160 -6.67 43.98 -7.36
N HIS A 161 -7.46 43.83 -6.30
CA HIS A 161 -8.90 44.03 -6.44
C HIS A 161 -9.48 44.94 -5.34
N VAL A 162 -10.63 45.51 -5.62
CA VAL A 162 -11.49 46.25 -4.68
C VAL A 162 -12.86 45.63 -4.69
N TYR A 163 -13.37 45.32 -3.51
CA TYR A 163 -14.57 44.53 -3.32
C TYR A 163 -15.82 45.40 -3.08
N PHE A 164 -16.96 45.00 -3.62
CA PHE A 164 -18.28 45.59 -3.44
C PHE A 164 -19.27 44.50 -3.02
N SER A 165 -19.70 44.58 -1.77
CA SER A 165 -20.50 43.51 -1.13
C SER A 165 -21.95 43.56 -1.58
N ARG A 166 -22.50 42.40 -1.96
CA ARG A 166 -23.94 42.24 -2.21
C ARG A 166 -24.80 42.47 -0.97
N ASP A 167 -24.26 42.10 0.20
CA ASP A 167 -25.01 42.16 1.47
C ASP A 167 -25.02 43.55 2.08
N ARG A 168 -24.07 44.42 1.70
CA ARG A 168 -23.93 45.76 2.25
C ARG A 168 -24.46 46.88 1.33
N ARG A 169 -24.65 46.56 0.05
CA ARG A 169 -25.03 47.50 -0.99
C ARG A 169 -26.31 47.06 -1.66
N GLU A 170 -27.18 48.01 -1.95
CA GLU A 170 -28.43 47.77 -2.65
C GLU A 170 -28.18 47.32 -4.11
N ASP A 171 -27.19 47.94 -4.76
CA ASP A 171 -26.68 47.52 -6.08
C ASP A 171 -25.15 47.64 -6.13
N ALA A 172 -24.48 46.53 -5.75
CA ALA A 172 -23.03 46.45 -5.71
C ALA A 172 -22.40 46.65 -7.11
N SER A 173 -23.06 46.20 -8.18
CA SER A 173 -22.56 46.37 -9.54
C SER A 173 -22.63 47.84 -10.00
N ALA A 174 -23.73 48.54 -9.75
CA ALA A 174 -23.85 49.94 -10.05
C ALA A 174 -22.86 50.79 -9.24
N ASP A 175 -22.65 50.48 -7.97
CA ASP A 175 -21.67 51.15 -7.11
C ASP A 175 -20.25 50.98 -7.61
N ALA A 176 -19.86 49.74 -7.98
CA ALA A 176 -18.57 49.46 -8.59
C ALA A 176 -18.38 50.24 -9.90
N ASN A 177 -19.39 50.30 -10.75
CA ASN A 177 -19.34 51.11 -11.98
C ASN A 177 -19.18 52.60 -11.70
N ARG A 178 -19.90 53.15 -10.70
CA ARG A 178 -19.74 54.54 -10.30
C ARG A 178 -18.32 54.84 -9.82
N GLU A 179 -17.75 53.96 -9.03
CA GLU A 179 -16.41 54.07 -8.54
C GLU A 179 -15.38 54.00 -9.68
N LEU A 180 -15.57 53.11 -10.64
CA LEU A 180 -14.71 53.00 -11.83
C LEU A 180 -14.75 54.32 -12.63
N GLN A 181 -15.92 54.92 -12.82
CA GLN A 181 -16.04 56.23 -13.50
C GLN A 181 -15.36 57.33 -12.70
N ARG A 182 -15.47 57.38 -11.37
CA ARG A 182 -14.76 58.33 -10.51
C ARG A 182 -13.24 58.29 -10.69
N ILE A 183 -12.67 57.05 -10.74
CA ILE A 183 -11.25 56.88 -10.96
C ILE A 183 -10.82 57.33 -12.35
N LYS A 184 -11.58 56.99 -13.39
CA LYS A 184 -11.26 57.31 -14.79
C LYS A 184 -11.37 58.83 -15.11
N THR A 185 -12.25 59.53 -14.41
CA THR A 185 -12.44 61.00 -14.62
C THR A 185 -11.52 61.88 -13.80
N SER A 186 -10.74 61.33 -12.84
CA SER A 186 -9.82 62.07 -11.98
C SER A 186 -8.36 61.71 -12.27
N PRO A 187 -7.76 62.15 -13.38
CA PRO A 187 -6.41 61.80 -13.79
C PRO A 187 -5.35 62.60 -13.03
N SER A 188 -5.34 62.53 -11.71
CA SER A 188 -4.22 63.08 -10.92
C SER A 188 -3.16 61.99 -10.75
N PRO A 189 -1.82 62.30 -10.78
CA PRO A 189 -0.78 61.33 -10.39
C PRO A 189 -0.91 60.85 -8.95
N ALA A 190 -1.72 61.51 -8.12
CA ALA A 190 -2.23 61.04 -6.85
C ALA A 190 -3.67 60.47 -7.01
N SER A 191 -3.93 59.69 -8.06
CA SER A 191 -5.25 59.07 -8.28
C SER A 191 -5.78 58.45 -6.99
N PRO A 192 -6.96 58.90 -6.49
CA PRO A 192 -7.51 58.31 -5.29
C PRO A 192 -7.67 56.83 -5.53
N GLN A 193 -7.14 56.02 -4.58
CA GLN A 193 -7.35 54.57 -4.62
C GLN A 193 -8.88 54.29 -4.67
N PRO A 194 -9.29 53.25 -5.40
CA PRO A 194 -10.71 52.89 -5.37
C PRO A 194 -11.17 52.57 -3.95
N GLU A 195 -12.34 53.07 -3.57
CA GLU A 195 -12.95 52.81 -2.28
C GLU A 195 -13.97 51.68 -2.39
N GLY A 196 -13.81 50.67 -1.59
CA GLY A 196 -14.69 49.52 -1.55
C GLY A 196 -14.99 49.03 -0.14
N ASP A 197 -15.68 47.92 -0.06
CA ASP A 197 -15.99 47.29 1.20
C ASP A 197 -14.81 46.46 1.73
N PRO A 198 -14.70 46.25 3.05
CA PRO A 198 -13.74 45.31 3.58
C PRO A 198 -13.94 43.89 3.04
N PHE A 199 -12.88 43.30 2.57
CA PHE A 199 -12.88 41.91 2.10
C PHE A 199 -12.12 41.00 3.10
N MET A 200 -12.57 39.77 3.29
CA MET A 200 -12.03 38.86 4.29
C MET A 200 -10.61 38.36 3.94
N LEU A 201 -10.23 38.47 2.68
CA LEU A 201 -8.91 38.08 2.20
C LEU A 201 -8.09 39.30 1.82
N GLN A 202 -6.82 39.06 1.43
CA GLN A 202 -5.93 40.10 0.94
C GLN A 202 -6.45 40.76 -0.35
N SER A 203 -6.14 42.02 -0.57
CA SER A 203 -6.51 42.76 -1.78
C SER A 203 -5.52 42.56 -2.95
N ASN A 204 -4.31 42.03 -2.68
CA ASN A 204 -3.28 41.80 -3.68
C ASN A 204 -2.98 40.31 -3.78
N PHE A 205 -2.96 39.80 -4.99
CA PHE A 205 -2.62 38.42 -5.33
C PHE A 205 -1.46 38.43 -6.33
N ALA A 206 -0.39 37.68 -6.04
CA ALA A 206 0.77 37.60 -6.91
C ALA A 206 0.95 36.16 -7.37
N GLU A 207 1.25 35.97 -8.67
CA GLU A 207 1.63 34.68 -9.29
C GLU A 207 0.62 33.54 -9.02
N ARG A 208 -0.70 33.85 -9.07
CA ARG A 208 -1.77 32.85 -8.85
C ARG A 208 -2.22 32.21 -10.15
N SER A 209 -2.35 30.90 -10.15
CA SER A 209 -2.93 30.18 -11.27
C SER A 209 -4.46 30.39 -11.34
N ALA A 210 -5.05 30.22 -12.52
CA ALA A 210 -6.50 30.27 -12.71
C ALA A 210 -7.26 29.32 -11.77
N ARG A 211 -6.70 28.15 -11.47
CA ARG A 211 -7.30 27.18 -10.55
C ARG A 211 -7.34 27.68 -9.10
N GLU A 212 -6.25 28.28 -8.62
CA GLU A 212 -6.21 28.88 -7.28
C GLU A 212 -7.20 30.04 -7.17
N ILE A 213 -7.27 30.88 -8.20
CA ILE A 213 -8.21 32.00 -8.25
C ILE A 213 -9.66 31.47 -8.29
N ALA A 214 -9.96 30.48 -9.10
CA ALA A 214 -11.27 29.86 -9.17
C ALA A 214 -11.71 29.26 -7.82
N SER A 215 -10.78 28.65 -7.07
CA SER A 215 -11.06 28.13 -5.73
C SER A 215 -11.37 29.22 -4.70
N THR A 216 -10.87 30.46 -4.92
CA THR A 216 -11.05 31.60 -4.03
C THR A 216 -12.25 32.44 -4.40
N PHE A 217 -12.38 32.84 -5.67
CA PHE A 217 -13.36 33.80 -6.15
C PHE A 217 -14.51 33.17 -6.95
N GLY A 218 -14.37 31.91 -7.35
CA GLY A 218 -15.27 31.21 -8.26
C GLY A 218 -14.78 31.17 -9.70
N VAL A 219 -15.29 30.19 -10.46
CA VAL A 219 -14.83 29.87 -11.83
C VAL A 219 -15.03 31.09 -12.76
N GLY A 220 -16.20 31.75 -12.71
CA GLY A 220 -16.51 32.90 -13.58
C GLY A 220 -15.55 34.08 -13.40
N PHE A 221 -15.10 34.34 -12.16
CA PHE A 221 -14.09 35.35 -11.89
C PHE A 221 -12.75 35.01 -12.54
N ALA A 222 -12.31 33.75 -12.41
CA ALA A 222 -11.05 33.30 -12.99
C ALA A 222 -11.06 33.32 -14.53
N GLU A 223 -12.20 32.98 -15.14
CA GLU A 223 -12.42 33.04 -16.61
C GLU A 223 -12.46 34.47 -17.17
N ALA A 224 -12.81 35.45 -16.35
CA ALA A 224 -12.80 36.85 -16.77
C ALA A 224 -11.38 37.44 -16.85
N LEU A 225 -10.43 37.00 -16.01
CA LEU A 225 -9.09 37.60 -15.87
C LEU A 225 -8.30 37.71 -17.17
N PRO A 226 -8.25 36.69 -18.06
CA PRO A 226 -7.49 36.79 -19.32
C PRO A 226 -7.94 37.92 -20.25
N ASN A 227 -9.18 38.38 -20.09
CA ASN A 227 -9.78 39.39 -20.94
C ASN A 227 -9.74 40.81 -20.34
N LEU A 228 -9.16 40.96 -19.13
CA LEU A 228 -9.04 42.23 -18.47
C LEU A 228 -7.87 43.06 -19.03
N PRO A 229 -7.99 44.41 -19.02
CA PRO A 229 -6.88 45.26 -19.40
C PRO A 229 -5.71 45.14 -18.39
N LEU A 230 -4.48 45.16 -18.91
CA LEU A 230 -3.29 45.29 -18.09
C LEU A 230 -3.11 46.71 -17.60
N ASP A 231 -2.74 46.90 -16.35
CA ASP A 231 -2.39 48.15 -15.66
C ASP A 231 -3.55 49.19 -15.71
N ASP A 232 -4.78 48.77 -15.97
CA ASP A 232 -5.97 49.62 -15.87
C ASP A 232 -7.06 48.90 -15.08
N TRP A 233 -7.94 49.71 -14.40
CA TRP A 233 -9.05 49.12 -13.66
C TRP A 233 -10.12 48.56 -14.61
N SER A 234 -10.50 47.34 -14.38
CA SER A 234 -11.50 46.63 -15.17
C SER A 234 -12.93 47.12 -14.91
N ALA A 235 -13.84 46.78 -15.80
CA ALA A 235 -15.26 46.74 -15.46
C ALA A 235 -15.50 45.78 -14.28
N PRO A 236 -16.61 45.93 -13.52
CA PRO A 236 -16.92 45.06 -12.41
C PRO A 236 -16.95 43.57 -12.79
N VAL A 237 -16.15 42.76 -12.14
CA VAL A 237 -16.09 41.31 -12.30
C VAL A 237 -16.85 40.65 -11.15
N GLU A 238 -17.76 39.75 -11.49
CA GLU A 238 -18.55 39.02 -10.50
C GLU A 238 -17.75 37.86 -9.90
N SER A 239 -17.88 37.67 -8.58
CA SER A 239 -17.34 36.54 -7.83
C SER A 239 -18.41 35.86 -7.01
N ALA A 240 -18.05 34.78 -6.30
CA ALA A 240 -18.91 34.12 -5.31
C ALA A 240 -19.37 35.08 -4.18
N TYR A 241 -18.63 36.15 -3.92
CA TYR A 241 -18.89 37.09 -2.80
C TYR A 241 -19.62 38.37 -3.21
N GLY A 242 -19.48 38.80 -4.46
CA GLY A 242 -20.02 40.06 -4.94
C GLY A 242 -19.30 40.54 -6.20
N HIS A 243 -19.16 41.87 -6.33
CA HIS A 243 -18.50 42.47 -7.48
C HIS A 243 -17.13 43.03 -7.10
N HIS A 244 -16.17 42.97 -8.03
CA HIS A 244 -14.81 43.47 -7.82
C HIS A 244 -14.40 44.36 -9.00
N LEU A 245 -13.76 45.49 -8.71
CA LEU A 245 -12.89 46.12 -9.67
C LEU A 245 -11.53 45.45 -9.58
N VAL A 246 -10.96 45.08 -10.70
CA VAL A 246 -9.70 44.36 -10.78
C VAL A 246 -8.67 45.18 -11.54
N LEU A 247 -7.49 45.34 -10.99
CA LEU A 247 -6.30 45.88 -11.64
C LEU A 247 -5.31 44.72 -11.87
N LEU A 248 -5.23 44.28 -13.10
CA LEU A 248 -4.34 43.21 -13.51
C LEU A 248 -2.96 43.79 -13.77
N HIS A 249 -1.95 43.43 -12.90
CA HIS A 249 -0.58 43.93 -13.01
C HIS A 249 0.26 43.11 -13.97
N SER A 250 0.12 41.79 -13.94
CA SER A 250 0.84 40.89 -14.82
C SER A 250 0.07 39.61 -15.13
N LEU A 251 0.36 39.11 -16.31
CA LEU A 251 -0.17 37.89 -16.86
C LEU A 251 1.02 37.13 -17.47
N SER A 252 1.43 36.01 -16.87
CA SER A 252 2.42 35.15 -17.49
C SER A 252 1.74 34.10 -18.35
N GLU A 253 2.31 33.84 -19.52
CA GLU A 253 1.84 32.74 -20.37
C GLU A 253 2.17 31.39 -19.75
N SER A 254 1.36 30.38 -20.09
CA SER A 254 1.71 29.01 -19.76
C SER A 254 2.90 28.57 -20.60
N TYR A 255 3.87 27.91 -19.98
CA TYR A 255 5.07 27.42 -20.66
C TYR A 255 5.47 26.05 -20.13
N THR A 256 6.17 25.27 -20.95
CA THR A 256 6.82 24.04 -20.50
C THR A 256 8.29 24.36 -20.24
N PRO A 257 8.79 24.17 -19.01
CA PRO A 257 10.19 24.41 -18.69
C PRO A 257 11.09 23.45 -19.47
N ASP A 258 12.35 23.86 -19.68
CA ASP A 258 13.35 22.95 -20.22
C ASP A 258 13.63 21.81 -19.25
N TYR A 259 14.06 20.66 -19.78
CA TYR A 259 14.37 19.45 -19.00
C TYR A 259 15.26 19.74 -17.80
N GLU A 260 16.31 20.57 -17.96
CA GLU A 260 17.27 20.89 -16.94
C GLU A 260 16.64 21.55 -15.70
N ALA A 261 15.61 22.36 -15.93
CA ALA A 261 14.90 23.04 -14.83
C ALA A 261 14.00 22.08 -14.00
N VAL A 262 13.63 20.94 -14.56
CA VAL A 262 12.73 19.95 -13.94
C VAL A 262 13.36 18.58 -13.80
N ALA A 263 14.65 18.41 -14.07
CA ALA A 263 15.34 17.12 -14.13
C ALA A 263 15.14 16.26 -12.86
N SER A 264 15.22 16.84 -11.68
CA SER A 264 14.98 16.11 -10.42
C SER A 264 13.54 15.62 -10.29
N ARG A 265 12.58 16.41 -10.76
CA ARG A 265 11.16 16.00 -10.76
C ARG A 265 10.94 14.90 -11.79
N VAL A 266 11.52 15.01 -12.99
CA VAL A 266 11.46 13.98 -14.02
C VAL A 266 12.02 12.66 -13.52
N ALA A 267 13.16 12.67 -12.83
CA ALA A 267 13.77 11.47 -12.26
C ALA A 267 12.85 10.80 -11.22
N ASN A 268 12.21 11.57 -10.36
CA ASN A 268 11.26 11.04 -9.37
C ASN A 268 10.00 10.46 -10.02
N ASP A 269 9.45 11.16 -11.02
CA ASP A 269 8.26 10.72 -11.75
C ASP A 269 8.57 9.45 -12.55
N TYR A 270 9.74 9.36 -13.20
CA TYR A 270 10.23 8.18 -13.89
C TYR A 270 10.36 6.98 -12.94
N ALA A 271 11.03 7.16 -11.80
CA ALA A 271 11.18 6.10 -10.80
C ALA A 271 9.81 5.61 -10.26
N THR A 272 8.85 6.53 -10.13
CA THR A 272 7.48 6.19 -9.72
C THR A 272 6.76 5.41 -10.81
N ASP A 273 6.91 5.79 -12.06
CA ASP A 273 6.32 5.09 -13.21
C ASP A 273 6.93 3.70 -13.40
N GLN A 274 8.25 3.55 -13.28
CA GLN A 274 8.93 2.25 -13.33
C GLN A 274 8.45 1.30 -12.23
N ARG A 275 8.32 1.79 -10.99
CA ARG A 275 7.74 1.01 -9.87
C ARG A 275 6.33 0.55 -10.17
N LYS A 276 5.50 1.46 -10.68
CA LYS A 276 4.12 1.13 -11.05
C LYS A 276 4.07 0.06 -12.14
N GLN A 277 4.87 0.22 -13.21
CA GLN A 277 4.93 -0.76 -14.30
C GLN A 277 5.41 -2.13 -13.81
N ALA A 278 6.43 -2.19 -12.94
CA ALA A 278 6.92 -3.43 -12.36
C ALA A 278 5.85 -4.12 -11.50
N ASN A 279 5.15 -3.37 -10.67
CA ASN A 279 4.06 -3.86 -9.85
C ASN A 279 2.89 -4.38 -10.69
N ASP A 280 2.51 -3.66 -11.75
CA ASP A 280 1.44 -4.09 -12.65
C ASP A 280 1.81 -5.38 -13.41
N LYS A 281 3.06 -5.49 -13.90
CA LYS A 281 3.59 -6.71 -14.53
C LYS A 281 3.59 -7.89 -13.57
N PHE A 282 4.07 -7.68 -12.35
CA PHE A 282 4.10 -8.72 -11.32
C PHE A 282 2.69 -9.17 -10.94
N LYS A 283 1.79 -8.23 -10.71
CA LYS A 283 0.38 -8.51 -10.43
C LYS A 283 -0.25 -9.33 -11.54
N GLN A 284 -0.03 -8.94 -12.80
CA GLN A 284 -0.55 -9.68 -13.94
C GLN A 284 0.01 -11.11 -14.00
N ALA A 285 1.33 -11.26 -13.84
CA ALA A 285 1.97 -12.57 -13.80
C ALA A 285 1.47 -13.47 -12.65
N LEU A 286 1.09 -12.88 -11.51
CA LEU A 286 0.44 -13.63 -10.45
C LEU A 286 -0.99 -14.03 -10.82
N LEU A 287 -1.79 -13.10 -11.35
CA LEU A 287 -3.18 -13.37 -11.75
C LEU A 287 -3.26 -14.47 -12.80
N ASP A 288 -2.33 -14.51 -13.73
CA ASP A 288 -2.27 -15.52 -14.80
C ASP A 288 -2.00 -16.95 -14.27
N LYS A 289 -1.50 -17.09 -13.04
CA LYS A 289 -1.31 -18.40 -12.37
C LYS A 289 -2.58 -18.97 -11.76
N TYR A 290 -3.63 -18.15 -11.60
CA TYR A 290 -4.83 -18.55 -10.87
C TYR A 290 -6.04 -18.59 -11.79
N THR A 291 -6.83 -19.66 -11.68
CA THR A 291 -8.15 -19.73 -12.33
C THR A 291 -9.22 -19.20 -11.36
N VAL A 292 -9.87 -18.11 -11.75
CA VAL A 292 -10.92 -17.48 -10.95
C VAL A 292 -12.29 -17.99 -11.40
N GLN A 293 -12.99 -18.70 -10.52
CA GLN A 293 -14.40 -19.03 -10.71
C GLN A 293 -15.24 -17.97 -10.00
N ARG A 294 -16.16 -17.35 -10.72
CA ARG A 294 -17.13 -16.41 -10.17
C ARG A 294 -18.50 -17.08 -10.09
N PRO A 295 -19.28 -16.86 -9.02
CA PRO A 295 -20.63 -17.43 -8.88
C PRO A 295 -21.58 -16.93 -9.95
#